data_cc8d7cc441be2765850ed2038caa41ed
#
_entry.id   cc8d7cc441be2765850ed2038caa41ed
#
_cell.length_a   1.000
_cell.length_b   1.000
_cell.length_c   1.000
_cell.angle_alpha   90.00
_cell.angle_beta   90.00
_cell.angle_gamma   90.00
#
_symmetry.space_group_name_H-M   'P 1'
#
loop_
_entity.id
_entity.type
_entity.pdbx_description
1 polymer ?
#
loop_
_entity_poly.entity_id
_entity_poly.type
_entity_poly.pdbx_seq_one_letter_code
_entity_poly.pdbx_strand_id
1 'polypeptide(L)'
;HIIAIKDMSGLCTPHAAFKLVKTLRSQVGVPIHFHTHDSSGIAGASVIKAAEAGADIADLAVSSLSGLTSQPNLNSIIKALRGNPRNTGLDLDFFNELSIYWEAVRQYYGPFDTSPKFGTAEVYTHEMPGGQYTNLREQARQLGLGSRWTEVVRYYHAVNDLLGDIVKVTPSSKVVGDLAMFLLTKGVEPED
;
A
#
# COMPACT_ATOMS: atom_id res chain seq x y z
N HIS A 1 -20.60 2.79 -12.41
CA HIS A 1 -21.17 3.14 -11.14
C HIS A 1 -20.19 3.86 -10.20
N ILE A 2 -18.93 3.40 -10.02
CA ILE A 2 -17.87 4.04 -9.25
C ILE A 2 -16.55 3.82 -10.01
N ILE A 3 -15.68 4.84 -10.06
CA ILE A 3 -14.29 4.65 -10.51
C ILE A 3 -13.40 4.51 -9.27
N ALA A 4 -12.64 3.43 -9.21
CA ALA A 4 -11.68 3.20 -8.15
C ALA A 4 -10.25 3.42 -8.65
N ILE A 5 -9.51 4.29 -7.97
CA ILE A 5 -8.06 4.39 -8.06
C ILE A 5 -7.50 3.32 -7.13
N LYS A 6 -6.71 2.38 -7.66
CA LYS A 6 -6.16 1.26 -6.91
C LYS A 6 -4.65 1.35 -6.86
N ASP A 7 -4.14 2.10 -5.89
CA ASP A 7 -2.72 2.27 -5.62
C ASP A 7 -2.21 1.12 -4.73
N MET A 8 -1.83 0.02 -5.37
CA MET A 8 -1.48 -1.25 -4.71
C MET A 8 -0.20 -1.19 -3.87
N SER A 9 0.67 -0.25 -4.15
CA SER A 9 1.99 -0.14 -3.52
C SER A 9 2.13 1.09 -2.62
N GLY A 10 1.19 2.03 -2.68
CA GLY A 10 1.29 3.30 -1.98
C GLY A 10 2.23 4.30 -2.67
N LEU A 11 2.25 4.32 -4.00
CA LEU A 11 3.11 5.19 -4.81
C LEU A 11 2.50 6.58 -5.05
N CYS A 12 1.18 6.70 -4.89
CA CYS A 12 0.49 7.95 -5.15
C CYS A 12 0.81 9.00 -4.08
N THR A 13 1.77 9.87 -4.37
CA THR A 13 2.15 10.95 -3.45
C THR A 13 0.99 11.93 -3.22
N PRO A 14 1.01 12.72 -2.13
CA PRO A 14 -0.09 13.65 -1.82
C PRO A 14 -0.42 14.61 -2.96
N HIS A 15 0.60 15.14 -3.65
CA HIS A 15 0.39 16.02 -4.79
C HIS A 15 -0.20 15.29 -6.00
N ALA A 16 0.29 14.07 -6.28
CA ALA A 16 -0.23 13.23 -7.35
C ALA A 16 -1.68 12.82 -7.09
N ALA A 17 -2.03 12.44 -5.86
CA ALA A 17 -3.39 12.11 -5.45
C ALA A 17 -4.36 13.27 -5.69
N PHE A 18 -3.96 14.49 -5.26
CA PHE A 18 -4.77 15.70 -5.50
C PHE A 18 -5.00 15.93 -6.99
N LYS A 19 -3.92 15.93 -7.79
CA LYS A 19 -3.99 16.18 -9.23
C LYS A 19 -4.84 15.14 -9.95
N LEU A 20 -4.63 13.86 -9.66
CA LEU A 20 -5.35 12.75 -10.28
C LEU A 20 -6.85 12.81 -9.97
N VAL A 21 -7.21 12.91 -8.69
CA VAL A 21 -8.61 12.96 -8.26
C VAL A 21 -9.31 14.20 -8.82
N LYS A 22 -8.66 15.37 -8.77
CA LYS A 22 -9.21 16.60 -9.33
C LYS A 22 -9.45 16.50 -10.83
N THR A 23 -8.52 15.89 -11.56
CA THR A 23 -8.67 15.68 -13.01
C THR A 23 -9.82 14.70 -13.31
N LEU A 24 -9.88 13.56 -12.63
CA LEU A 24 -10.97 12.60 -12.78
C LEU A 24 -12.32 13.26 -12.46
N ARG A 25 -12.40 14.01 -11.36
CA ARG A 25 -13.64 14.69 -10.96
C ARG A 25 -14.17 15.66 -12.02
N SER A 26 -13.29 16.26 -12.81
CA SER A 26 -13.67 17.16 -13.91
C SER A 26 -14.10 16.43 -15.19
N GLN A 27 -13.76 15.14 -15.32
CA GLN A 27 -13.99 14.37 -16.55
C GLN A 27 -15.09 13.32 -16.42
N VAL A 28 -15.39 12.86 -15.18
CA VAL A 28 -16.34 11.78 -14.96
C VAL A 28 -17.48 12.20 -14.02
N GLY A 29 -18.70 11.75 -14.33
CA GLY A 29 -19.90 12.03 -13.54
C GLY A 29 -20.24 10.96 -12.49
N VAL A 30 -19.27 10.14 -12.09
CA VAL A 30 -19.46 9.04 -11.11
C VAL A 30 -18.60 9.25 -9.87
N PRO A 31 -18.96 8.66 -8.73
CA PRO A 31 -18.14 8.73 -7.52
C PRO A 31 -16.73 8.19 -7.74
N ILE A 32 -15.75 8.79 -7.04
CA ILE A 32 -14.34 8.42 -7.08
C ILE A 32 -13.97 7.78 -5.75
N HIS A 33 -13.46 6.55 -5.84
CA HIS A 33 -12.98 5.77 -4.72
C HIS A 33 -11.44 5.74 -4.75
N PHE A 34 -10.80 6.14 -3.67
CA PHE A 34 -9.35 6.16 -3.52
C PHE A 34 -8.89 5.04 -2.57
N HIS A 35 -8.16 4.06 -3.13
CA HIS A 35 -7.53 2.99 -2.38
C HIS A 35 -6.01 3.10 -2.51
N THR A 36 -5.30 3.07 -1.39
CA THR A 36 -3.84 3.10 -1.33
C THR A 36 -3.32 2.28 -0.16
N HIS A 37 -2.02 1.94 -0.20
CA HIS A 37 -1.30 1.31 0.91
C HIS A 37 -0.34 2.31 1.55
N ASP A 38 0.00 2.10 2.84
CA ASP A 38 0.85 3.03 3.59
C ASP A 38 2.31 2.59 3.68
N SER A 39 2.79 1.90 2.64
CA SER A 39 4.14 1.33 2.61
C SER A 39 5.24 2.38 2.76
N SER A 40 5.02 3.60 2.27
CA SER A 40 5.94 4.72 2.43
C SER A 40 5.78 5.47 3.76
N GLY A 41 4.65 5.32 4.45
CA GLY A 41 4.29 6.08 5.65
C GLY A 41 3.71 7.47 5.37
N ILE A 42 3.44 7.82 4.11
CA ILE A 42 2.85 9.13 3.73
C ILE A 42 1.47 9.04 3.12
N ALA A 43 0.92 7.84 2.96
CA ALA A 43 -0.35 7.65 2.27
C ALA A 43 -1.54 8.29 3.00
N GLY A 44 -1.45 8.50 4.32
CA GLY A 44 -2.44 9.30 5.05
C GLY A 44 -2.55 10.72 4.51
N ALA A 45 -1.44 11.36 4.19
CA ALA A 45 -1.44 12.69 3.55
C ALA A 45 -2.00 12.63 2.12
N SER A 46 -1.76 11.54 1.39
CA SER A 46 -2.35 11.32 0.05
C SER A 46 -3.85 11.20 0.13
N VAL A 47 -4.40 10.49 1.12
CA VAL A 47 -5.85 10.37 1.36
C VAL A 47 -6.47 11.74 1.67
N ILE A 48 -5.84 12.54 2.54
CA ILE A 48 -6.32 13.90 2.85
C ILE A 48 -6.39 14.74 1.56
N LYS A 49 -5.33 14.69 0.75
CA LYS A 49 -5.28 15.42 -0.52
C LYS A 49 -6.27 14.90 -1.55
N ALA A 50 -6.52 13.61 -1.61
CA ALA A 50 -7.57 13.02 -2.44
C ALA A 50 -8.97 13.49 -1.99
N ALA A 51 -9.24 13.51 -0.68
CA ALA A 51 -10.48 14.03 -0.12
C ALA A 51 -10.69 15.50 -0.47
N GLU A 52 -9.67 16.35 -0.28
CA GLU A 52 -9.71 17.78 -0.66
C GLU A 52 -9.98 17.98 -2.16
N ALA A 53 -9.46 17.10 -3.02
CA ALA A 53 -9.68 17.13 -4.46
C ALA A 53 -11.05 16.62 -4.90
N GLY A 54 -11.83 16.00 -4.01
CA GLY A 54 -13.19 15.55 -4.26
C GLY A 54 -13.36 14.03 -4.38
N ALA A 55 -12.47 13.21 -3.83
CA ALA A 55 -12.72 11.78 -3.65
C ALA A 55 -13.97 11.58 -2.75
N ASP A 56 -14.83 10.65 -3.14
CA ASP A 56 -16.08 10.38 -2.43
C ASP A 56 -15.91 9.25 -1.40
N ILE A 57 -15.00 8.32 -1.66
CA ILE A 57 -14.73 7.14 -0.83
C ILE A 57 -13.22 7.01 -0.67
N ALA A 58 -12.75 6.65 0.53
CA ALA A 58 -11.37 6.26 0.80
C ALA A 58 -11.32 5.01 1.66
N ASP A 59 -10.42 4.08 1.33
CA ASP A 59 -10.17 2.89 2.14
C ASP A 59 -9.12 3.19 3.21
N LEU A 60 -9.49 2.91 4.44
CA LEU A 60 -8.67 3.14 5.63
C LEU A 60 -8.78 1.94 6.57
N ALA A 61 -7.82 1.79 7.48
CA ALA A 61 -7.84 0.75 8.49
C ALA A 61 -7.86 1.38 9.89
N VAL A 62 -8.52 0.72 10.85
CA VAL A 62 -8.48 1.14 12.26
C VAL A 62 -7.03 1.19 12.76
N SER A 63 -6.74 2.07 13.71
CA SER A 63 -5.35 2.39 14.11
C SER A 63 -4.47 1.17 14.34
N SER A 64 -4.97 0.18 15.09
CA SER A 64 -4.22 -1.05 15.43
C SER A 64 -3.89 -1.96 14.25
N LEU A 65 -4.61 -1.83 13.12
CA LEU A 65 -4.43 -2.63 11.90
C LEU A 65 -3.92 -1.80 10.72
N SER A 66 -3.63 -0.52 10.93
CA SER A 66 -3.26 0.43 9.89
C SER A 66 -1.75 0.50 9.64
N GLY A 67 -1.39 1.18 8.57
CA GLY A 67 -0.01 1.51 8.23
C GLY A 67 0.75 0.38 7.51
N LEU A 68 1.96 0.67 7.11
CA LEU A 68 2.86 -0.28 6.43
C LEU A 68 2.21 -0.86 5.17
N THR A 69 2.12 -2.18 5.07
CA THR A 69 1.47 -2.87 3.92
C THR A 69 -0.06 -2.88 4.00
N SER A 70 -0.65 -2.31 5.06
CA SER A 70 -2.09 -2.05 5.18
C SER A 70 -2.45 -0.63 4.69
N GLN A 71 -3.68 -0.20 4.93
CA GLN A 71 -4.18 1.13 4.56
C GLN A 71 -3.79 2.18 5.64
N PRO A 72 -3.87 3.48 5.30
CA PRO A 72 -3.64 4.55 6.26
C PRO A 72 -4.61 4.50 7.45
N ASN A 73 -4.20 5.15 8.54
CA ASN A 73 -4.89 5.14 9.82
C ASN A 73 -6.23 5.92 9.77
N LEU A 74 -7.35 5.20 9.88
CA LEU A 74 -8.71 5.75 9.89
C LEU A 74 -8.91 6.79 11.01
N ASN A 75 -8.52 6.47 12.24
CA ASN A 75 -8.75 7.32 13.40
C ASN A 75 -8.04 8.68 13.24
N SER A 76 -6.81 8.65 12.69
CA SER A 76 -6.04 9.86 12.40
C SER A 76 -6.69 10.69 11.29
N ILE A 77 -7.20 10.06 10.24
CA ILE A 77 -7.88 10.75 9.12
C ILE A 77 -9.21 11.37 9.56
N ILE A 78 -10.01 10.67 10.37
CA ILE A 78 -11.23 11.24 10.97
C ILE A 78 -10.88 12.54 11.71
N LYS A 79 -9.83 12.51 12.53
CA LYS A 79 -9.39 13.69 13.29
C LYS A 79 -8.86 14.80 12.40
N ALA A 80 -8.05 14.45 11.39
CA ALA A 80 -7.45 15.41 10.46
C ALA A 80 -8.50 16.15 9.61
N LEU A 81 -9.60 15.48 9.26
CA LEU A 81 -10.69 16.08 8.47
C LEU A 81 -11.73 16.80 9.35
N ARG A 82 -11.61 16.77 10.69
CA ARG A 82 -12.55 17.49 11.57
C ARG A 82 -12.43 19.00 11.32
N GLY A 83 -13.59 19.63 11.04
CA GLY A 83 -13.64 21.06 10.67
C GLY A 83 -13.37 21.34 9.18
N ASN A 84 -13.07 20.34 8.38
CA ASN A 84 -12.96 20.43 6.93
C ASN A 84 -14.33 20.18 6.29
N PRO A 85 -14.66 20.78 5.13
CA PRO A 85 -15.88 20.45 4.36
C PRO A 85 -16.02 18.97 3.99
N ARG A 86 -14.92 18.23 4.02
CA ARG A 86 -14.86 16.77 3.77
C ARG A 86 -14.90 15.94 5.06
N ASN A 87 -15.32 16.52 6.18
CA ASN A 87 -15.50 15.79 7.43
C ASN A 87 -16.44 14.59 7.24
N THR A 88 -16.01 13.42 7.70
CA THR A 88 -16.75 12.17 7.52
C THR A 88 -17.99 12.05 8.42
N GLY A 89 -18.04 12.80 9.54
CA GLY A 89 -19.06 12.65 10.57
C GLY A 89 -18.94 11.36 11.41
N LEU A 90 -17.90 10.55 11.19
CA LEU A 90 -17.68 9.32 11.93
C LEU A 90 -17.31 9.60 13.39
N ASP A 91 -17.77 8.73 14.29
CA ASP A 91 -17.48 8.79 15.72
C ASP A 91 -16.07 8.27 16.01
N LEU A 92 -15.17 9.18 16.33
CA LEU A 92 -13.77 8.86 16.63
C LEU A 92 -13.62 7.99 17.89
N ASP A 93 -14.45 8.20 18.90
CA ASP A 93 -14.35 7.48 20.17
C ASP A 93 -14.73 6.01 19.97
N PHE A 94 -15.77 5.73 19.18
CA PHE A 94 -16.12 4.38 18.77
C PHE A 94 -14.95 3.67 18.06
N PHE A 95 -14.28 4.34 17.12
CA PHE A 95 -13.14 3.73 16.41
C PHE A 95 -11.90 3.59 17.29
N ASN A 96 -11.73 4.44 18.31
CA ASN A 96 -10.67 4.27 19.30
C ASN A 96 -10.90 3.02 20.15
N GLU A 97 -12.12 2.80 20.63
CA GLU A 97 -12.50 1.58 21.38
C GLU A 97 -12.31 0.33 20.50
N LEU A 98 -12.78 0.37 19.27
CA LEU A 98 -12.59 -0.72 18.30
C LEU A 98 -11.11 -1.02 18.06
N SER A 99 -10.26 0.01 18.01
CA SER A 99 -8.82 -0.14 17.85
C SER A 99 -8.16 -0.84 19.04
N ILE A 100 -8.58 -0.54 20.27
CA ILE A 100 -8.10 -1.21 21.49
C ILE A 100 -8.43 -2.71 21.43
N TYR A 101 -9.66 -3.05 21.03
CA TYR A 101 -10.05 -4.46 20.85
C TYR A 101 -9.14 -5.17 19.85
N TRP A 102 -8.94 -4.60 18.66
CA TRP A 102 -8.12 -5.21 17.62
C TRP A 102 -6.63 -5.23 17.96
N GLU A 103 -6.11 -4.30 18.75
CA GLU A 103 -4.77 -4.35 19.28
C GLU A 103 -4.55 -5.60 20.16
N ALA A 104 -5.50 -5.90 21.05
CA ALA A 104 -5.46 -7.11 21.86
C ALA A 104 -5.53 -8.39 21.00
N VAL A 105 -6.41 -8.42 20.00
CA VAL A 105 -6.55 -9.55 19.07
C VAL A 105 -5.28 -9.73 18.23
N ARG A 106 -4.66 -8.66 17.76
CA ARG A 106 -3.45 -8.69 16.92
C ARG A 106 -2.28 -9.41 17.60
N GLN A 107 -2.20 -9.40 18.92
CA GLN A 107 -1.13 -10.10 19.66
C GLN A 107 -1.12 -11.61 19.37
N TYR A 108 -2.29 -12.23 19.15
CA TYR A 108 -2.40 -13.65 18.80
C TYR A 108 -1.85 -13.97 17.42
N TYR A 109 -1.82 -12.99 16.52
CA TYR A 109 -1.27 -13.11 15.16
C TYR A 109 0.20 -12.70 15.06
N GLY A 110 0.79 -12.16 16.13
CA GLY A 110 2.18 -11.72 16.19
C GLY A 110 3.20 -12.72 15.63
N PRO A 111 3.10 -14.03 15.94
CA PRO A 111 4.02 -15.04 15.39
C PRO A 111 3.95 -15.18 13.84
N PHE A 112 2.87 -14.75 13.21
CA PHE A 112 2.66 -14.81 11.77
C PHE A 112 2.89 -13.46 11.07
N ASP A 113 3.17 -12.40 11.83
CA ASP A 113 3.37 -11.05 11.30
C ASP A 113 4.79 -10.89 10.74
N THR A 114 4.91 -10.90 9.42
CA THR A 114 6.16 -10.66 8.68
C THR A 114 6.26 -9.24 8.13
N SER A 115 5.38 -8.34 8.56
CA SER A 115 5.34 -6.95 8.11
C SER A 115 6.65 -6.20 8.41
N PRO A 116 7.05 -5.20 7.60
CA PRO A 116 8.13 -4.29 7.96
C PRO A 116 7.79 -3.56 9.27
N LYS A 117 8.79 -3.01 9.93
CA LYS A 117 8.59 -2.30 11.22
C LYS A 117 8.40 -0.79 11.05
N PHE A 118 8.64 -0.28 9.86
CA PHE A 118 8.52 1.14 9.52
C PHE A 118 8.17 1.30 8.03
N GLY A 119 7.55 2.42 7.69
CA GLY A 119 7.35 2.83 6.29
C GLY A 119 8.66 3.28 5.68
N THR A 120 8.87 3.02 4.39
CA THR A 120 10.12 3.37 3.71
C THR A 120 9.86 3.89 2.30
N ALA A 121 10.65 4.92 1.92
CA ALA A 121 10.64 5.45 0.56
C ALA A 121 11.22 4.48 -0.48
N GLU A 122 11.82 3.37 -0.07
CA GLU A 122 12.27 2.31 -0.99
C GLU A 122 11.12 1.74 -1.84
N VAL A 123 9.86 1.85 -1.36
CA VAL A 123 8.69 1.47 -2.14
C VAL A 123 8.63 2.17 -3.49
N TYR A 124 9.11 3.41 -3.58
CA TYR A 124 9.17 4.15 -4.85
C TYR A 124 10.24 3.63 -5.83
N THR A 125 11.15 2.79 -5.36
CA THR A 125 12.15 2.12 -6.20
C THR A 125 11.66 0.74 -6.62
N HIS A 126 11.21 -0.10 -5.68
CA HIS A 126 10.81 -1.47 -6.01
C HIS A 126 9.35 -1.62 -6.43
N GLU A 127 8.48 -0.69 -6.07
CA GLU A 127 7.07 -0.62 -6.44
C GLU A 127 6.24 -1.86 -6.09
N MET A 128 6.72 -2.69 -5.17
CA MET A 128 6.00 -3.91 -4.76
C MET A 128 4.65 -3.58 -4.13
N PRO A 129 3.56 -4.20 -4.59
CA PRO A 129 2.29 -4.17 -3.86
C PRO A 129 2.45 -4.64 -2.42
N GLY A 130 1.71 -4.02 -1.48
CA GLY A 130 1.85 -4.30 -0.06
C GLY A 130 1.75 -5.79 0.30
N GLY A 131 0.72 -6.49 -0.22
CA GLY A 131 0.56 -7.94 -0.03
C GLY A 131 1.66 -8.76 -0.69
N GLN A 132 2.16 -8.34 -1.86
CA GLN A 132 3.26 -9.02 -2.53
C GLN A 132 4.57 -8.87 -1.75
N TYR A 133 4.83 -7.70 -1.16
CA TYR A 133 6.01 -7.46 -0.35
C TYR A 133 6.10 -8.47 0.82
N THR A 134 5.03 -8.63 1.59
CA THR A 134 5.01 -9.56 2.73
C THR A 134 5.13 -11.01 2.29
N ASN A 135 4.42 -11.40 1.23
CA ASN A 135 4.48 -12.77 0.70
C ASN A 135 5.86 -13.11 0.17
N LEU A 136 6.46 -12.22 -0.63
CA LEU A 136 7.78 -12.44 -1.22
C LEU A 136 8.87 -12.49 -0.14
N ARG A 137 8.74 -11.68 0.91
CA ARG A 137 9.66 -11.70 2.05
C ARG A 137 9.63 -13.04 2.78
N GLU A 138 8.45 -13.61 2.98
CA GLU A 138 8.29 -14.93 3.58
C GLU A 138 8.84 -16.05 2.67
N GLN A 139 8.56 -15.98 1.37
CA GLN A 139 9.14 -16.91 0.39
C GLN A 139 10.67 -16.86 0.40
N ALA A 140 11.26 -15.65 0.40
CA ALA A 140 12.71 -15.46 0.47
C ALA A 140 13.29 -16.10 1.74
N ARG A 141 12.62 -15.94 2.88
CA ARG A 141 13.02 -16.56 4.13
C ARG A 141 13.01 -18.09 4.04
N GLN A 142 11.96 -18.68 3.48
CA GLN A 142 11.81 -20.14 3.31
C GLN A 142 12.86 -20.72 2.36
N LEU A 143 13.30 -19.96 1.37
CA LEU A 143 14.34 -20.34 0.42
C LEU A 143 15.77 -20.04 0.91
N GLY A 144 15.93 -19.58 2.16
CA GLY A 144 17.25 -19.22 2.71
C GLY A 144 17.82 -17.90 2.18
N LEU A 145 17.02 -17.11 1.48
CA LEU A 145 17.40 -15.82 0.89
C LEU A 145 17.06 -14.62 1.80
N GLY A 146 16.64 -14.85 3.03
CA GLY A 146 16.20 -13.77 3.93
C GLY A 146 17.29 -12.71 4.20
N SER A 147 18.57 -13.12 4.30
CA SER A 147 19.72 -12.21 4.44
C SER A 147 20.07 -11.47 3.13
N ARG A 148 19.57 -11.94 2.01
CA ARG A 148 19.76 -11.36 0.66
C ARG A 148 18.56 -10.54 0.20
N TRP A 149 17.75 -10.05 1.13
CA TRP A 149 16.51 -9.32 0.80
C TRP A 149 16.74 -8.12 -0.14
N THR A 150 17.83 -7.38 0.03
CA THR A 150 18.19 -6.27 -0.85
C THR A 150 18.40 -6.71 -2.30
N GLU A 151 18.97 -7.92 -2.50
CA GLU A 151 19.10 -8.49 -3.84
C GLU A 151 17.74 -8.90 -4.41
N VAL A 152 16.86 -9.50 -3.60
CA VAL A 152 15.48 -9.82 -4.01
C VAL A 152 14.76 -8.57 -4.49
N VAL A 153 14.88 -7.45 -3.77
CA VAL A 153 14.31 -6.15 -4.15
C VAL A 153 14.86 -5.67 -5.49
N ARG A 154 16.18 -5.73 -5.68
CA ARG A 154 16.84 -5.36 -6.93
C ARG A 154 16.35 -6.22 -8.11
N TYR A 155 16.29 -7.53 -7.92
CA TYR A 155 15.81 -8.45 -8.97
C TYR A 155 14.34 -8.21 -9.29
N TYR A 156 13.51 -7.92 -8.28
CA TYR A 156 12.09 -7.61 -8.52
C TYR A 156 11.93 -6.38 -9.40
N HIS A 157 12.68 -5.31 -9.12
CA HIS A 157 12.67 -4.10 -9.93
C HIS A 157 13.14 -4.38 -11.36
N ALA A 158 14.30 -5.01 -11.53
CA ALA A 158 14.87 -5.34 -12.85
C ALA A 158 13.94 -6.25 -13.68
N VAL A 159 13.30 -7.24 -13.06
CA VAL A 159 12.30 -8.09 -13.73
C VAL A 159 11.07 -7.29 -14.14
N ASN A 160 10.63 -6.36 -13.30
CA ASN A 160 9.50 -5.48 -13.66
C ASN A 160 9.82 -4.63 -14.88
N ASP A 161 11.03 -4.07 -14.95
CA ASP A 161 11.51 -3.30 -16.10
C ASP A 161 11.63 -4.18 -17.35
N LEU A 162 12.19 -5.38 -17.22
CA LEU A 162 12.29 -6.37 -18.31
C LEU A 162 10.91 -6.71 -18.89
N LEU A 163 9.89 -6.77 -18.07
CA LEU A 163 8.51 -7.04 -18.50
C LEU A 163 7.75 -5.79 -18.98
N GLY A 164 8.41 -4.63 -19.06
CA GLY A 164 7.86 -3.38 -19.57
C GLY A 164 7.03 -2.62 -18.55
N ASP A 165 7.39 -2.66 -17.27
CA ASP A 165 6.72 -2.00 -16.16
C ASP A 165 5.21 -2.30 -16.13
N ILE A 166 4.88 -3.58 -16.09
CA ILE A 166 3.50 -4.05 -16.13
C ILE A 166 2.70 -3.63 -14.88
N VAL A 167 1.41 -3.43 -15.06
CA VAL A 167 0.50 -3.14 -13.94
C VAL A 167 0.56 -4.29 -12.93
N LYS A 168 0.99 -3.98 -11.71
CA LYS A 168 1.24 -4.94 -10.63
C LYS A 168 -0.02 -5.22 -9.80
N VAL A 169 -0.96 -5.96 -10.38
CA VAL A 169 -2.13 -6.54 -9.69
C VAL A 169 -2.08 -8.06 -9.78
N THR A 170 -2.78 -8.77 -8.92
CA THR A 170 -2.85 -10.23 -9.01
C THR A 170 -3.49 -10.65 -10.34
N PRO A 171 -2.87 -11.52 -11.17
CA PRO A 171 -1.67 -12.33 -10.87
C PRO A 171 -0.33 -11.74 -11.30
N SER A 172 -0.29 -10.62 -12.01
CA SER A 172 0.94 -10.08 -12.61
C SER A 172 2.04 -9.78 -11.56
N SER A 173 1.69 -9.20 -10.42
CA SER A 173 2.64 -8.95 -9.33
C SER A 173 3.30 -10.24 -8.81
N LYS A 174 2.55 -11.36 -8.81
CA LYS A 174 3.09 -12.66 -8.43
C LYS A 174 4.07 -13.17 -9.48
N VAL A 175 3.78 -13.00 -10.77
CA VAL A 175 4.67 -13.41 -11.87
C VAL A 175 6.01 -12.70 -11.77
N VAL A 176 6.01 -11.37 -11.55
CA VAL A 176 7.24 -10.59 -11.34
C VAL A 176 8.03 -11.13 -10.15
N GLY A 177 7.38 -11.37 -9.01
CA GLY A 177 8.03 -11.89 -7.81
C GLY A 177 8.60 -13.29 -7.99
N ASP A 178 7.83 -14.21 -8.57
CA ASP A 178 8.27 -15.59 -8.79
C ASP A 178 9.46 -15.65 -9.77
N LEU A 179 9.44 -14.85 -10.84
CA LEU A 179 10.55 -14.78 -11.78
C LEU A 179 11.81 -14.17 -11.13
N ALA A 180 11.67 -13.10 -10.37
CA ALA A 180 12.78 -12.50 -9.63
C ALA A 180 13.45 -13.50 -8.67
N MET A 181 12.64 -14.26 -7.92
CA MET A 181 13.13 -15.29 -7.01
C MET A 181 13.80 -16.44 -7.77
N PHE A 182 13.24 -16.86 -8.90
CA PHE A 182 13.81 -17.91 -9.74
C PHE A 182 15.18 -17.51 -10.27
N LEU A 183 15.31 -16.34 -10.88
CA LEU A 183 16.58 -15.84 -11.42
C LEU A 183 17.64 -15.70 -10.34
N LEU A 184 17.29 -15.09 -9.20
CA LEU A 184 18.22 -14.95 -8.06
C LEU A 184 18.69 -16.30 -7.53
N THR A 185 17.80 -17.30 -7.43
CA THR A 185 18.14 -18.65 -6.98
C THR A 185 19.06 -19.36 -7.97
N LYS A 186 18.93 -19.10 -9.25
CA LYS A 186 19.78 -19.66 -10.31
C LYS A 186 21.08 -18.90 -10.52
N GLY A 187 21.25 -17.72 -9.92
CA GLY A 187 22.40 -16.84 -10.14
C GLY A 187 22.47 -16.27 -11.55
N VAL A 188 21.30 -16.06 -12.17
CA VAL A 188 21.16 -15.44 -13.51
C VAL A 188 20.73 -13.99 -13.29
N GLU A 189 21.46 -13.05 -13.90
CA GLU A 189 21.07 -11.64 -13.84
C GLU A 189 19.84 -11.41 -14.75
N PRO A 190 18.92 -10.52 -14.38
CA PRO A 190 17.71 -10.26 -15.19
C PRO A 190 17.99 -9.71 -16.58
N GLU A 191 19.17 -9.15 -16.80
CA GLU A 191 19.60 -8.52 -18.07
C GLU A 191 20.28 -9.54 -19.03
N ASP A 192 20.59 -10.75 -18.58
CA ASP A 192 21.18 -11.85 -19.37
C ASP A 192 20.10 -12.73 -20.04
#